data_4acdc36c6c06d3e0eaf2c5ca821ad935
#
_entry.id   4acdc36c6c06d3e0eaf2c5ca821ad935
#
_cell.length_a   1.000
_cell.length_b   1.000
_cell.length_c   1.000
_cell.angle_alpha   90.00
_cell.angle_beta   90.00
_cell.angle_gamma   90.00
#
_symmetry.space_group_name_H-M   'P 1'
#
loop_
_entity.id
_entity.type
_entity.pdbx_description
1 polymer ?
#
loop_
_entity_poly.entity_id
_entity_poly.type
_entity_poly.pdbx_seq_one_letter_code
_entity_poly.pdbx_strand_id
1 'polypeptide(L)'
;MDVTPVTMKNPMLAVVAANGAPQVDITLPKKDLASAKKARKSALVARADVRPPTVESALTTRQLLAVADAYALAAARIVDVRLARRAEMTDPEARTLERCEDRLAKTIALLRVSELIFINASGEQIAQLITNTVNGAVGILNKGLAIPRVVTLAQSLADFASIALTRNADQVTLAARKIRVLMRRRVTQG
;
A
#
# COMPACT_ATOMS: atom_id res chain seq x y z
N MET A 1 2.99 -51.94 9.70
CA MET A 1 2.97 -50.82 10.71
C MET A 1 1.72 -50.02 10.43
N ASP A 2 0.65 -50.32 11.20
CA ASP A 2 -0.66 -49.74 11.07
C ASP A 2 -0.69 -48.39 11.78
N VAL A 3 -1.15 -47.35 11.09
CA VAL A 3 -1.42 -46.02 11.69
C VAL A 3 -2.93 -45.77 11.58
N THR A 4 -3.59 -45.88 12.73
CA THR A 4 -5.02 -45.62 12.89
C THR A 4 -5.28 -44.12 12.97
N PRO A 5 -6.36 -43.58 12.35
CA PRO A 5 -6.73 -42.17 12.47
C PRO A 5 -7.54 -41.92 13.75
N VAL A 6 -7.17 -40.87 14.50
CA VAL A 6 -7.88 -40.37 15.68
C VAL A 6 -9.02 -39.45 15.24
N THR A 7 -10.24 -39.92 15.50
CA THR A 7 -11.48 -39.15 15.31
C THR A 7 -11.74 -38.28 16.55
N MET A 8 -11.64 -36.94 16.43
CA MET A 8 -12.10 -36.03 17.47
C MET A 8 -13.58 -35.68 17.28
N LYS A 9 -14.40 -36.13 18.24
CA LYS A 9 -15.80 -35.74 18.43
C LYS A 9 -15.88 -34.34 19.05
N ASN A 10 -16.54 -33.39 18.39
CA ASN A 10 -16.99 -32.15 18.99
C ASN A 10 -18.23 -32.36 19.83
N PRO A 11 -18.32 -31.85 21.06
CA PRO A 11 -19.55 -31.79 21.81
C PRO A 11 -20.35 -30.53 21.46
N MET A 12 -21.60 -30.74 21.09
CA MET A 12 -22.67 -29.75 20.93
C MET A 12 -22.90 -28.99 22.25
N LEU A 13 -22.78 -27.66 22.21
CA LEU A 13 -23.28 -26.79 23.27
C LEU A 13 -24.70 -26.32 22.91
N ALA A 14 -25.67 -26.84 23.66
CA ALA A 14 -27.06 -26.41 23.65
C ALA A 14 -27.17 -25.01 24.27
N VAL A 15 -27.74 -24.05 23.50
CA VAL A 15 -28.13 -22.74 24.02
C VAL A 15 -29.56 -22.82 24.51
N VAL A 16 -29.74 -22.66 25.82
CA VAL A 16 -31.04 -22.53 26.48
C VAL A 16 -31.53 -21.09 26.30
N ALA A 17 -32.71 -20.96 25.70
CA ALA A 17 -33.47 -19.71 25.66
C ALA A 17 -34.23 -19.53 27.01
N ALA A 18 -34.06 -18.39 27.67
CA ALA A 18 -34.91 -17.96 28.78
C ALA A 18 -35.31 -16.49 28.59
N ASN A 19 -36.43 -16.28 28.15
CA ASN A 19 -37.63 -15.57 28.63
C ASN A 19 -37.47 -14.34 29.51
N GLY A 20 -38.23 -13.31 29.17
CA GLY A 20 -38.81 -12.37 30.12
C GLY A 20 -38.37 -10.94 29.99
N ALA A 21 -38.89 -10.23 28.99
CA ALA A 21 -38.87 -8.77 29.01
C ALA A 21 -40.09 -8.26 29.78
N PRO A 22 -39.97 -7.42 30.82
CA PRO A 22 -41.10 -6.71 31.40
C PRO A 22 -41.51 -5.57 30.46
N GLN A 23 -42.77 -5.56 30.04
CA GLN A 23 -43.43 -4.40 29.41
C GLN A 23 -43.57 -3.29 30.46
N VAL A 24 -42.79 -2.23 30.28
CA VAL A 24 -42.94 -0.99 31.04
C VAL A 24 -43.76 -0.03 30.19
N ASP A 25 -45.01 0.18 30.64
CA ASP A 25 -45.95 1.13 30.08
C ASP A 25 -45.50 2.56 30.48
N ILE A 26 -44.79 3.27 29.59
CA ILE A 26 -44.34 4.63 29.83
C ILE A 26 -45.28 5.61 29.17
N THR A 27 -46.33 6.02 29.92
CA THR A 27 -47.14 7.21 29.62
C THR A 27 -46.32 8.48 29.87
N LEU A 28 -45.76 9.08 28.84
CA LEU A 28 -45.01 10.31 28.89
C LEU A 28 -45.94 11.54 28.94
N PRO A 29 -45.75 12.48 29.87
CA PRO A 29 -46.50 13.72 29.91
C PRO A 29 -46.14 14.66 28.76
N LYS A 30 -47.14 15.25 28.10
CA LYS A 30 -47.05 16.07 26.90
C LYS A 30 -46.23 17.39 27.04
N LYS A 31 -45.62 17.70 28.18
CA LYS A 31 -45.00 18.98 28.45
C LYS A 31 -43.50 19.07 28.06
N ASP A 32 -42.83 17.96 27.73
CA ASP A 32 -41.38 17.97 27.54
C ASP A 32 -40.92 17.91 26.06
N LEU A 33 -41.85 18.07 25.10
CA LEU A 33 -41.51 17.96 23.69
C LEU A 33 -40.63 19.11 23.17
N ALA A 34 -40.71 20.28 23.78
CA ALA A 34 -39.92 21.47 23.38
C ALA A 34 -38.46 21.37 23.87
N SER A 35 -38.24 20.84 25.08
CA SER A 35 -36.93 20.62 25.67
C SER A 35 -36.13 19.52 24.94
N ALA A 36 -36.84 18.45 24.50
CA ALA A 36 -36.23 17.35 23.75
C ALA A 36 -35.72 17.78 22.35
N LYS A 37 -36.39 18.73 21.67
CA LYS A 37 -35.92 19.27 20.39
C LYS A 37 -34.64 20.11 20.55
N LYS A 38 -34.47 20.88 21.63
CA LYS A 38 -33.29 21.69 21.90
C LYS A 38 -32.09 20.81 22.26
N ALA A 39 -32.29 19.75 23.05
CA ALA A 39 -31.26 18.77 23.40
C ALA A 39 -30.78 17.96 22.18
N ARG A 40 -31.69 17.57 21.26
CA ARG A 40 -31.33 16.89 20.01
C ARG A 40 -30.47 17.77 19.08
N LYS A 41 -30.74 19.07 19.00
CA LYS A 41 -29.96 20.00 18.17
C LYS A 41 -28.55 20.19 18.73
N SER A 42 -28.37 20.27 20.05
CA SER A 42 -27.06 20.33 20.70
C SER A 42 -26.26 19.02 20.58
N ALA A 43 -26.95 17.87 20.66
CA ALA A 43 -26.30 16.56 20.48
C ALA A 43 -25.88 16.28 19.03
N LEU A 44 -26.57 16.89 18.04
CA LEU A 44 -26.20 16.77 16.62
C LEU A 44 -24.95 17.60 16.30
N VAL A 45 -24.78 18.76 16.94
CA VAL A 45 -23.59 19.62 16.76
C VAL A 45 -22.36 19.02 17.46
N ALA A 46 -22.53 18.35 18.60
CA ALA A 46 -21.42 17.67 19.30
C ALA A 46 -20.94 16.37 18.59
N ARG A 47 -21.72 15.83 17.64
CA ARG A 47 -21.32 14.65 16.84
C ARG A 47 -20.50 14.98 15.60
N ALA A 48 -20.36 16.25 15.24
CA ALA A 48 -19.63 16.69 14.03
C ALA A 48 -18.11 16.62 14.16
N ASP A 49 -17.55 16.35 15.34
CA ASP A 49 -16.10 16.36 15.58
C ASP A 49 -15.51 15.00 16.01
N VAL A 50 -16.26 13.91 15.79
CA VAL A 50 -15.66 12.57 15.90
C VAL A 50 -14.89 12.34 14.61
N ARG A 51 -13.63 12.77 14.60
CA ARG A 51 -12.64 12.37 13.59
C ARG A 51 -12.71 10.84 13.47
N PRO A 52 -12.99 10.29 12.28
CA PRO A 52 -13.05 8.84 12.13
C PRO A 52 -11.73 8.26 12.65
N PRO A 53 -11.77 7.13 13.37
CA PRO A 53 -10.57 6.51 13.89
C PRO A 53 -9.59 6.34 12.73
N THR A 54 -8.37 6.85 12.89
CA THR A 54 -7.28 6.64 11.93
C THR A 54 -6.99 5.15 11.88
N VAL A 55 -7.34 4.51 10.77
CA VAL A 55 -7.03 3.09 10.59
C VAL A 55 -5.53 3.02 10.24
N GLU A 56 -4.76 2.55 11.20
CA GLU A 56 -3.35 2.21 10.98
C GLU A 56 -3.27 0.78 10.46
N SER A 57 -2.57 0.59 9.36
CA SER A 57 -2.34 -0.74 8.79
C SER A 57 -0.87 -0.95 8.52
N ALA A 58 -0.28 -1.89 9.28
CA ALA A 58 1.09 -2.34 9.05
C ALA A 58 1.16 -3.27 7.81
N LEU A 59 2.24 -3.15 7.06
CA LEU A 59 2.57 -4.15 6.07
C LEU A 59 3.06 -5.42 6.77
N THR A 60 2.52 -6.56 6.37
CA THR A 60 3.04 -7.84 6.82
C THR A 60 4.46 -8.08 6.31
N THR A 61 5.25 -8.89 7.00
CA THR A 61 6.59 -9.29 6.54
C THR A 61 6.57 -9.83 5.10
N ARG A 62 5.55 -10.61 4.75
CA ARG A 62 5.38 -11.13 3.38
C ARG A 62 5.18 -10.02 2.35
N GLN A 63 4.40 -9.00 2.67
CA GLN A 63 4.18 -7.85 1.79
C GLN A 63 5.44 -7.00 1.64
N LEU A 64 6.19 -6.78 2.73
CA LEU A 64 7.48 -6.08 2.70
C LEU A 64 8.50 -6.80 1.83
N LEU A 65 8.60 -8.13 1.97
CA LEU A 65 9.48 -8.93 1.12
C LEU A 65 9.06 -8.86 -0.35
N ALA A 66 7.76 -8.96 -0.66
CA ALA A 66 7.28 -8.84 -2.04
C ALA A 66 7.59 -7.47 -2.66
N VAL A 67 7.47 -6.39 -1.89
CA VAL A 67 7.87 -5.05 -2.32
C VAL A 67 9.38 -4.95 -2.52
N ALA A 68 10.18 -5.48 -1.59
CA ALA A 68 11.64 -5.50 -1.70
C ALA A 68 12.12 -6.29 -2.93
N ASP A 69 11.50 -7.44 -3.20
CA ASP A 69 11.84 -8.29 -4.35
C ASP A 69 11.45 -7.62 -5.68
N ALA A 70 10.33 -6.89 -5.74
CA ALA A 70 9.99 -6.10 -6.91
C ALA A 70 11.05 -5.01 -7.20
N TYR A 71 11.50 -4.29 -6.17
CA TYR A 71 12.59 -3.31 -6.34
C TYR A 71 13.94 -3.97 -6.69
N ALA A 72 14.23 -5.16 -6.14
CA ALA A 72 15.44 -5.92 -6.48
C ALA A 72 15.45 -6.30 -7.97
N LEU A 73 14.32 -6.75 -8.50
CA LEU A 73 14.16 -7.04 -9.92
C LEU A 73 14.35 -5.76 -10.77
N ALA A 74 13.82 -4.63 -10.33
CA ALA A 74 14.00 -3.36 -11.04
C ALA A 74 15.47 -2.91 -11.03
N ALA A 75 16.15 -3.00 -9.89
CA ALA A 75 17.58 -2.69 -9.78
C ALA A 75 18.43 -3.58 -10.68
N ALA A 76 18.24 -4.90 -10.64
CA ALA A 76 18.92 -5.85 -11.53
C ALA A 76 18.72 -5.49 -13.00
N ARG A 77 17.49 -5.13 -13.38
CA ARG A 77 17.20 -4.75 -14.77
C ARG A 77 17.86 -3.44 -15.20
N ILE A 78 17.97 -2.47 -14.30
CA ILE A 78 18.71 -1.21 -14.58
C ILE A 78 20.21 -1.52 -14.79
N VAL A 79 20.81 -2.37 -13.95
CA VAL A 79 22.20 -2.85 -14.10
C VAL A 79 22.38 -3.53 -15.47
N ASP A 80 21.50 -4.48 -15.85
CA ASP A 80 21.56 -5.17 -17.12
C ASP A 80 21.57 -4.20 -18.31
N VAL A 81 20.63 -3.22 -18.29
CA VAL A 81 20.53 -2.23 -19.36
C VAL A 81 21.78 -1.34 -19.39
N ARG A 82 22.30 -0.91 -18.24
CA ARG A 82 23.51 -0.10 -18.16
C ARG A 82 24.72 -0.84 -18.71
N LEU A 83 24.91 -2.10 -18.33
CA LEU A 83 26.05 -2.90 -18.80
C LEU A 83 25.91 -3.24 -20.29
N ALA A 84 24.75 -3.72 -20.73
CA ALA A 84 24.54 -4.12 -22.13
C ALA A 84 24.62 -2.95 -23.11
N ARG A 85 24.28 -1.75 -22.67
CA ARG A 85 24.19 -0.57 -23.55
C ARG A 85 25.14 0.56 -23.14
N ARG A 86 26.24 0.23 -22.44
CA ARG A 86 27.21 1.22 -21.95
C ARG A 86 27.80 2.09 -23.08
N ALA A 87 28.02 1.51 -24.25
CA ALA A 87 28.56 2.20 -25.40
C ALA A 87 27.60 3.26 -26.02
N GLU A 88 26.30 3.15 -25.75
CA GLU A 88 25.27 4.08 -26.20
C GLU A 88 25.04 5.23 -25.20
N MET A 89 25.67 5.16 -24.01
CA MET A 89 25.44 6.09 -22.90
C MET A 89 26.58 7.10 -22.80
N THR A 90 26.21 8.33 -22.46
CA THR A 90 27.17 9.32 -21.98
C THR A 90 27.60 8.98 -20.54
N ASP A 91 28.76 9.48 -20.11
CA ASP A 91 29.21 9.26 -18.73
C ASP A 91 28.26 9.80 -17.66
N PRO A 92 27.62 10.98 -17.82
CA PRO A 92 26.60 11.45 -16.89
C PRO A 92 25.40 10.51 -16.77
N GLU A 93 24.93 9.92 -17.88
CA GLU A 93 23.80 8.98 -17.88
C GLU A 93 24.15 7.69 -17.14
N ALA A 94 25.33 7.11 -17.43
CA ALA A 94 25.82 5.92 -16.74
C ALA A 94 25.95 6.14 -15.22
N ARG A 95 26.58 7.25 -14.80
CA ARG A 95 26.70 7.62 -13.37
C ARG A 95 25.34 7.86 -12.71
N THR A 96 24.36 8.33 -13.47
CA THR A 96 22.99 8.53 -12.94
C THR A 96 22.33 7.19 -12.68
N LEU A 97 22.46 6.22 -13.59
CA LEU A 97 21.96 4.86 -13.38
C LEU A 97 22.64 4.18 -12.18
N GLU A 98 23.96 4.29 -12.03
CA GLU A 98 24.68 3.77 -10.85
C GLU A 98 24.13 4.33 -9.54
N ARG A 99 23.89 5.65 -9.47
CA ARG A 99 23.25 6.25 -8.29
C ARG A 99 21.85 5.73 -8.02
N CYS A 100 21.07 5.44 -9.09
CA CYS A 100 19.75 4.85 -8.94
C CYS A 100 19.83 3.41 -8.39
N GLU A 101 20.79 2.62 -8.87
CA GLU A 101 21.09 1.27 -8.39
C GLU A 101 21.44 1.29 -6.89
N ASP A 102 22.34 2.17 -6.47
CA ASP A 102 22.74 2.34 -5.06
C ASP A 102 21.53 2.75 -4.17
N ARG A 103 20.71 3.69 -4.65
CA ARG A 103 19.51 4.11 -3.91
C ARG A 103 18.51 2.99 -3.75
N LEU A 104 18.29 2.22 -4.82
CA LEU A 104 17.40 1.06 -4.78
C LEU A 104 17.93 0.00 -3.84
N ALA A 105 19.23 -0.31 -3.90
CA ALA A 105 19.88 -1.28 -3.00
C ALA A 105 19.72 -0.89 -1.52
N LYS A 106 19.95 0.38 -1.18
CA LYS A 106 19.69 0.90 0.18
C LYS A 106 18.25 0.76 0.61
N THR A 107 17.30 1.09 -0.29
CA THR A 107 15.87 0.97 0.01
C THR A 107 15.46 -0.49 0.21
N ILE A 108 15.96 -1.42 -0.61
CA ILE A 108 15.71 -2.86 -0.48
C ILE A 108 16.21 -3.37 0.89
N ALA A 109 17.41 -2.97 1.29
CA ALA A 109 17.95 -3.33 2.60
C ALA A 109 17.07 -2.82 3.75
N LEU A 110 16.59 -1.58 3.67
CA LEU A 110 15.69 -0.99 4.65
C LEU A 110 14.34 -1.69 4.69
N LEU A 111 13.73 -2.01 3.54
CA LEU A 111 12.44 -2.71 3.46
C LEU A 111 12.47 -4.09 4.11
N ARG A 112 13.62 -4.78 4.07
CA ARG A 112 13.78 -6.12 4.66
C ARG A 112 13.89 -6.12 6.18
N VAL A 113 14.25 -4.98 6.79
CA VAL A 113 14.47 -4.87 8.24
C VAL A 113 13.51 -3.90 8.92
N SER A 114 12.70 -3.16 8.14
CA SER A 114 11.80 -2.13 8.65
C SER A 114 10.38 -2.66 8.83
N GLU A 115 9.70 -2.10 9.81
CA GLU A 115 8.26 -2.19 9.94
C GLU A 115 7.63 -0.93 9.34
N LEU A 116 6.77 -1.10 8.33
CA LEU A 116 6.08 0.01 7.68
C LEU A 116 4.60 0.02 8.06
N ILE A 117 4.18 1.10 8.68
CA ILE A 117 2.79 1.36 9.07
C ILE A 117 2.27 2.53 8.23
N PHE A 118 1.15 2.34 7.56
CA PHE A 118 0.47 3.39 6.80
C PHE A 118 -0.79 3.84 7.53
N ILE A 119 -0.97 5.15 7.62
CA ILE A 119 -2.15 5.78 8.23
C ILE A 119 -3.21 5.98 7.15
N ASN A 120 -4.46 5.64 7.46
CA ASN A 120 -5.63 5.78 6.57
C ASN A 120 -5.54 5.01 5.24
N ALA A 121 -4.76 3.93 5.19
CA ALA A 121 -4.66 3.07 4.01
C ALA A 121 -4.48 1.62 4.42
N SER A 122 -5.01 0.69 3.61
CA SER A 122 -4.73 -0.73 3.76
C SER A 122 -3.29 -1.03 3.34
N GLY A 123 -2.51 -1.64 4.23
CA GLY A 123 -1.15 -2.09 3.93
C GLY A 123 -1.09 -2.99 2.70
N GLU A 124 -2.07 -3.88 2.53
CA GLU A 124 -2.19 -4.73 1.35
C GLU A 124 -2.35 -3.93 0.05
N GLN A 125 -3.26 -2.96 0.03
CA GLN A 125 -3.48 -2.12 -1.15
C GLN A 125 -2.24 -1.32 -1.52
N ILE A 126 -1.52 -0.79 -0.53
CA ILE A 126 -0.27 -0.05 -0.77
C ILE A 126 0.83 -0.99 -1.28
N ALA A 127 1.01 -2.17 -0.68
CA ALA A 127 1.98 -3.16 -1.15
C ALA A 127 1.69 -3.59 -2.59
N GLN A 128 0.44 -3.90 -2.94
CA GLN A 128 0.01 -4.23 -4.29
C GLN A 128 0.24 -3.06 -5.27
N LEU A 129 -0.09 -1.83 -4.87
CA LEU A 129 0.13 -0.63 -5.68
C LEU A 129 1.61 -0.46 -6.03
N ILE A 130 2.51 -0.60 -5.04
CA ILE A 130 3.95 -0.50 -5.22
C ILE A 130 4.44 -1.61 -6.15
N THR A 131 4.16 -2.86 -5.82
CA THR A 131 4.61 -4.04 -6.58
C THR A 131 4.14 -3.98 -8.04
N ASN A 132 2.86 -3.67 -8.30
CA ASN A 132 2.32 -3.56 -9.64
C ASN A 132 2.96 -2.41 -10.43
N THR A 133 3.24 -1.29 -9.78
CA THR A 133 3.88 -0.13 -10.43
C THR A 133 5.32 -0.43 -10.80
N VAL A 134 6.08 -1.05 -9.91
CA VAL A 134 7.49 -1.42 -10.13
C VAL A 134 7.59 -2.50 -11.22
N ASN A 135 6.79 -3.57 -11.14
CA ASN A 135 6.77 -4.63 -12.15
C ASN A 135 6.36 -4.10 -13.55
N GLY A 136 5.40 -3.18 -13.59
CA GLY A 136 5.05 -2.47 -14.83
C GLY A 136 6.22 -1.71 -15.44
N ALA A 137 7.01 -1.02 -14.61
CA ALA A 137 8.20 -0.30 -15.05
C ALA A 137 9.31 -1.24 -15.54
N VAL A 138 9.54 -2.37 -14.85
CA VAL A 138 10.45 -3.43 -15.31
C VAL A 138 10.04 -3.97 -16.68
N GLY A 139 8.74 -4.22 -16.89
CA GLY A 139 8.20 -4.64 -18.18
C GLY A 139 8.47 -3.63 -19.31
N ILE A 140 8.53 -2.33 -18.99
CA ILE A 140 8.87 -1.29 -19.96
C ILE A 140 10.39 -1.23 -20.20
N LEU A 141 11.22 -1.36 -19.18
CA LEU A 141 12.70 -1.44 -19.32
C LEU A 141 13.12 -2.60 -20.23
N ASN A 142 12.38 -3.72 -20.22
CA ASN A 142 12.62 -4.87 -21.09
C ASN A 142 12.34 -4.61 -22.59
N LYS A 143 11.63 -3.52 -22.94
CA LYS A 143 11.19 -3.23 -24.31
C LYS A 143 12.17 -2.36 -25.12
N GLY A 144 13.41 -2.17 -24.65
CA GLY A 144 14.43 -1.44 -25.41
C GLY A 144 14.13 0.07 -25.56
N LEU A 145 13.94 0.76 -24.43
CA LEU A 145 13.76 2.22 -24.42
C LEU A 145 15.02 2.96 -24.87
N ALA A 146 14.86 4.18 -25.44
CA ALA A 146 15.97 5.11 -25.62
C ALA A 146 16.62 5.44 -24.27
N ILE A 147 17.95 5.61 -24.24
CA ILE A 147 18.75 5.80 -23.01
C ILE A 147 18.22 6.92 -22.12
N PRO A 148 17.90 8.14 -22.61
CA PRO A 148 17.36 9.19 -21.75
C PRO A 148 16.08 8.80 -21.03
N ARG A 149 15.25 7.95 -21.65
CA ARG A 149 14.03 7.43 -21.03
C ARG A 149 14.32 6.36 -19.96
N VAL A 150 15.31 5.50 -20.19
CA VAL A 150 15.79 4.55 -19.17
C VAL A 150 16.23 5.31 -17.93
N VAL A 151 17.05 6.35 -18.10
CA VAL A 151 17.53 7.20 -17.02
C VAL A 151 16.38 7.85 -16.25
N THR A 152 15.42 8.46 -16.97
CA THR A 152 14.25 9.10 -16.35
C THR A 152 13.39 8.09 -15.57
N LEU A 153 13.18 6.89 -16.11
CA LEU A 153 12.39 5.85 -15.45
C LEU A 153 13.12 5.29 -14.22
N ALA A 154 14.45 5.08 -14.31
CA ALA A 154 15.28 4.63 -13.19
C ALA A 154 15.27 5.65 -12.04
N GLN A 155 15.42 6.94 -12.34
CA GLN A 155 15.32 8.02 -11.34
C GLN A 155 13.94 8.02 -10.68
N SER A 156 12.87 7.91 -11.47
CA SER A 156 11.50 7.88 -10.94
C SER A 156 11.25 6.65 -10.05
N LEU A 157 11.85 5.50 -10.37
CA LEU A 157 11.78 4.30 -9.54
C LEU A 157 12.55 4.48 -8.23
N ALA A 158 13.74 5.06 -8.26
CA ALA A 158 14.54 5.33 -7.07
C ALA A 158 13.86 6.37 -6.15
N ASP A 159 13.20 7.39 -6.72
CA ASP A 159 12.39 8.35 -5.96
C ASP A 159 11.16 7.68 -5.36
N PHE A 160 10.47 6.84 -6.12
CA PHE A 160 9.32 6.08 -5.65
C PHE A 160 9.67 5.15 -4.50
N ALA A 161 10.82 4.48 -4.57
CA ALA A 161 11.34 3.65 -3.51
C ALA A 161 11.59 4.44 -2.21
N SER A 162 12.17 5.64 -2.33
CA SER A 162 12.36 6.54 -1.18
C SER A 162 11.02 7.01 -0.58
N ILE A 163 10.04 7.33 -1.44
CA ILE A 163 8.68 7.73 -1.01
C ILE A 163 7.96 6.57 -0.31
N ALA A 164 8.14 5.32 -0.75
CA ALA A 164 7.55 4.15 -0.09
C ALA A 164 7.98 4.02 1.38
N LEU A 165 9.18 4.48 1.74
CA LEU A 165 9.68 4.50 3.12
C LEU A 165 9.10 5.64 3.98
N THR A 166 8.46 6.66 3.38
CA THR A 166 7.91 7.81 4.13
C THR A 166 6.63 7.49 4.90
N ARG A 167 6.05 6.30 4.71
CA ARG A 167 4.79 5.86 5.35
C ARG A 167 3.56 6.70 4.99
N ASN A 168 3.66 7.51 3.94
CA ASN A 168 2.59 8.39 3.48
C ASN A 168 1.90 7.78 2.24
N ALA A 169 0.70 7.22 2.42
CA ALA A 169 -0.06 6.55 1.38
C ALA A 169 -0.43 7.47 0.19
N ASP A 170 -0.71 8.75 0.46
CA ASP A 170 -1.07 9.70 -0.60
C ASP A 170 0.13 10.01 -1.48
N GLN A 171 1.31 10.20 -0.88
CA GLN A 171 2.56 10.41 -1.62
C GLN A 171 2.93 9.18 -2.45
N VAL A 172 2.77 7.96 -1.90
CA VAL A 172 2.98 6.71 -2.64
C VAL A 172 2.03 6.63 -3.83
N THR A 173 0.75 6.95 -3.63
CA THR A 173 -0.26 6.93 -4.70
C THR A 173 0.05 7.96 -5.79
N LEU A 174 0.45 9.17 -5.41
CA LEU A 174 0.83 10.23 -6.35
C LEU A 174 2.06 9.84 -7.17
N ALA A 175 3.10 9.31 -6.53
CA ALA A 175 4.32 8.87 -7.18
C ALA A 175 4.06 7.68 -8.12
N ALA A 176 3.23 6.71 -7.73
CA ALA A 176 2.80 5.62 -8.58
C ALA A 176 2.09 6.12 -9.85
N ARG A 177 1.21 7.14 -9.72
CA ARG A 177 0.56 7.78 -10.88
C ARG A 177 1.57 8.43 -11.83
N LYS A 178 2.58 9.14 -11.32
CA LYS A 178 3.63 9.75 -12.14
C LYS A 178 4.38 8.69 -12.97
N ILE A 179 4.78 7.57 -12.36
CA ILE A 179 5.44 6.47 -13.08
C ILE A 179 4.52 5.90 -14.17
N ARG A 180 3.24 5.67 -13.86
CA ARG A 180 2.28 5.17 -14.85
C ARG A 180 2.11 6.12 -16.05
N VAL A 181 2.14 7.42 -15.83
CA VAL A 181 2.13 8.42 -16.92
C VAL A 181 3.38 8.31 -17.78
N LEU A 182 4.57 8.17 -17.17
CA LEU A 182 5.82 7.97 -17.91
C LEU A 182 5.78 6.68 -18.75
N MET A 183 5.21 5.61 -18.21
CA MET A 183 5.05 4.36 -18.96
C MET A 183 4.12 4.47 -20.17
N ARG A 184 3.03 5.25 -20.04
CA ARG A 184 2.01 5.43 -21.11
C ARG A 184 2.47 6.32 -22.27
N ARG A 185 3.29 7.34 -22.05
CA ARG A 185 3.76 8.29 -23.10
C ARG A 185 4.47 7.62 -24.28
N ARG A 186 4.68 6.31 -24.24
CA ARG A 186 5.30 5.54 -25.31
C ARG A 186 4.38 5.26 -26.53
N VAL A 187 3.07 5.25 -26.33
CA VAL A 187 2.13 4.74 -27.34
C VAL A 187 1.87 5.75 -28.47
N THR A 188 2.25 7.02 -28.29
CA THR A 188 1.88 8.11 -29.20
C THR A 188 3.04 8.68 -30.03
N GLN A 189 4.24 8.06 -30.01
CA GLN A 189 5.41 8.54 -30.75
C GLN A 189 6.06 7.43 -31.62
N GLY A 190 5.25 6.50 -32.13
CA GLY A 190 5.64 5.51 -33.11
C GLY A 190 4.92 5.76 -34.44
#